data_2a8b877495a865f51d73d2cf717b3253
#
_entry.id   2a8b877495a865f51d73d2cf717b3253
#
_cell.length_a   1.000
_cell.length_b   1.000
_cell.length_c   1.000
_cell.angle_alpha   90.00
_cell.angle_beta   90.00
_cell.angle_gamma   90.00
#
_symmetry.space_group_name_H-M   'P 1'
#
loop_
_entity.id
_entity.type
_entity.pdbx_description
1 polymer ?
#
loop_
_entity_poly.entity_id
_entity_poly.type
_entity_poly.pdbx_seq_one_letter_code
_entity_poly.pdbx_strand_id
1 'polypeptide(L)'
;MKVITTAPTERVMTKSIPIEQVAAFAEGPFQGNPAAVCPLQTWLPDSLMQAIAAENNLSETAFYVGSEGRYQLRWFTPRCEVDLCGHATLAAGHVVFQREPHLETVEFSSNSGPLMVRRLGDQLTLNFPVQPAYPCPVPDRLEAVLGSTPEACLMGVDLMVVLADECQVAALAPDSAAVAELPGRGLIVTASATEVDFVSRFFAPSCGIAEDPVTGSAHCSLTPYWAKRLNRSDLLARQLSARGGMLRCQLTEERVLISGRVIPYLSGVIHLDC
;
A
#
# COMPACT_ATOMS: atom_id res chain seq x y z
N MET A 1 61.89 -9.35 -28.48
CA MET A 1 61.04 -8.71 -27.44
C MET A 1 59.65 -8.51 -28.04
N LYS A 2 58.67 -9.34 -27.65
CA LYS A 2 57.26 -9.12 -28.04
C LYS A 2 56.63 -8.17 -27.02
N VAL A 3 56.21 -7.00 -27.49
CA VAL A 3 55.40 -6.07 -26.69
C VAL A 3 54.02 -6.65 -26.56
N ILE A 4 53.62 -7.02 -25.33
CA ILE A 4 52.25 -7.41 -25.02
C ILE A 4 51.46 -6.12 -24.83
N THR A 5 50.67 -5.76 -25.84
CA THR A 5 49.68 -4.68 -25.74
C THR A 5 48.49 -5.21 -24.93
N THR A 6 48.36 -4.77 -23.69
CA THR A 6 47.17 -5.02 -22.90
C THR A 6 46.02 -4.19 -23.49
N ALA A 7 44.94 -4.87 -23.89
CA ALA A 7 43.69 -4.22 -24.28
C ALA A 7 43.18 -3.34 -23.13
N PRO A 8 42.55 -2.18 -23.42
CA PRO A 8 41.96 -1.36 -22.38
C PRO A 8 40.84 -2.14 -21.71
N THR A 9 40.92 -2.27 -20.40
CA THR A 9 39.85 -2.82 -19.58
C THR A 9 38.62 -1.92 -19.78
N GLU A 10 37.56 -2.43 -20.42
CA GLU A 10 36.28 -1.73 -20.47
C GLU A 10 35.89 -1.35 -19.03
N ARG A 11 35.71 -0.06 -18.77
CA ARG A 11 35.24 0.44 -17.51
C ARG A 11 33.79 -0.06 -17.39
N VAL A 12 33.54 -1.07 -16.56
CA VAL A 12 32.23 -1.46 -16.11
C VAL A 12 31.56 -0.20 -15.53
N MET A 13 30.49 0.27 -16.19
CA MET A 13 29.74 1.42 -15.74
C MET A 13 28.86 0.99 -14.58
N THR A 14 29.35 1.15 -13.36
CA THR A 14 28.54 0.90 -12.16
C THR A 14 27.42 1.93 -12.09
N LYS A 15 26.18 1.46 -12.19
CA LYS A 15 25.00 2.29 -12.01
C LYS A 15 24.58 2.26 -10.55
N SER A 16 24.52 3.42 -9.92
CA SER A 16 24.11 3.59 -8.53
C SER A 16 22.69 4.16 -8.45
N ILE A 17 21.77 3.47 -7.77
CA ILE A 17 20.38 3.88 -7.63
C ILE A 17 20.09 4.11 -6.15
N PRO A 18 19.68 5.33 -5.75
CA PRO A 18 19.24 5.57 -4.38
C PRO A 18 18.03 4.72 -4.04
N ILE A 19 17.97 4.21 -2.82
CA ILE A 19 16.84 3.47 -2.29
C ILE A 19 16.54 3.92 -0.86
N GLU A 20 15.27 4.16 -0.59
CA GLU A 20 14.73 4.39 0.74
C GLU A 20 13.72 3.28 1.06
N GLN A 21 13.81 2.67 2.22
CA GLN A 21 12.75 1.80 2.72
C GLN A 21 12.02 2.51 3.84
N VAL A 22 10.71 2.65 3.68
CA VAL A 22 9.84 3.33 4.63
C VAL A 22 8.58 2.50 4.88
N ALA A 23 7.93 2.69 6.01
CA ALA A 23 6.66 2.05 6.32
C ALA A 23 5.54 3.09 6.38
N ALA A 24 4.55 2.97 5.51
CA ALA A 24 3.37 3.83 5.48
C ALA A 24 2.33 3.40 6.51
N PHE A 25 1.55 4.37 7.04
CA PHE A 25 0.53 4.16 8.07
C PHE A 25 1.08 3.56 9.37
N ALA A 26 2.33 3.84 9.68
CA ALA A 26 3.03 3.34 10.86
C ALA A 26 2.97 4.35 12.01
N GLU A 27 2.81 3.88 13.24
CA GLU A 27 2.93 4.69 14.45
C GLU A 27 4.34 4.63 15.05
N GLY A 28 5.11 3.60 14.69
CA GLY A 28 6.47 3.37 15.17
C GLY A 28 7.25 2.40 14.28
N PRO A 29 8.50 2.10 14.63
CA PRO A 29 9.33 1.13 13.92
C PRO A 29 8.64 -0.25 13.83
N PHE A 30 8.84 -0.95 12.71
CA PHE A 30 8.34 -2.30 12.44
C PHE A 30 6.81 -2.42 12.30
N GLN A 31 6.09 -1.32 12.33
CA GLN A 31 4.67 -1.22 12.06
C GLN A 31 4.42 -0.69 10.63
N GLY A 32 3.15 -0.64 10.22
CA GLY A 32 2.71 -0.13 8.93
C GLY A 32 3.08 -1.03 7.75
N ASN A 33 2.82 -0.55 6.55
CA ASN A 33 3.08 -1.27 5.31
C ASN A 33 4.41 -0.80 4.70
N PRO A 34 5.43 -1.67 4.62
CA PRO A 34 6.74 -1.31 4.11
C PRO A 34 6.73 -1.20 2.58
N ALA A 35 7.42 -0.20 2.06
CA ALA A 35 7.71 -0.04 0.65
C ALA A 35 9.15 0.41 0.44
N ALA A 36 9.80 -0.07 -0.62
CA ALA A 36 11.01 0.54 -1.13
C ALA A 36 10.64 1.67 -2.09
N VAL A 37 11.44 2.74 -2.09
CA VAL A 37 11.28 3.88 -2.99
C VAL A 37 12.62 4.18 -3.65
N CYS A 38 12.63 4.16 -4.98
CA CYS A 38 13.82 4.44 -5.79
C CYS A 38 13.60 5.70 -6.62
N PRO A 39 14.14 6.85 -6.20
CA PRO A 39 14.19 8.07 -7.01
C PRO A 39 15.10 7.88 -8.22
N LEU A 40 14.58 8.15 -9.40
CA LEU A 40 15.33 8.01 -10.66
C LEU A 40 15.46 9.35 -11.38
N GLN A 41 16.55 9.54 -12.13
CA GLN A 41 16.69 10.67 -13.06
C GLN A 41 15.98 10.40 -14.39
N THR A 42 16.05 9.15 -14.86
CA THR A 42 15.38 8.65 -16.06
C THR A 42 14.90 7.23 -15.80
N TRP A 43 13.87 6.80 -16.51
CA TRP A 43 13.38 5.44 -16.38
C TRP A 43 14.45 4.39 -16.66
N LEU A 44 14.43 3.34 -15.86
CA LEU A 44 15.16 2.10 -16.10
C LEU A 44 14.35 1.19 -17.03
N PRO A 45 15.00 0.20 -17.70
CA PRO A 45 14.25 -0.87 -18.34
C PRO A 45 13.28 -1.56 -17.38
N ASP A 46 12.08 -1.92 -17.86
CA ASP A 46 11.04 -2.55 -17.04
C ASP A 46 11.54 -3.83 -16.36
N SER A 47 12.31 -4.65 -17.10
CA SER A 47 12.91 -5.86 -16.56
C SER A 47 13.87 -5.61 -15.39
N LEU A 48 14.56 -4.48 -15.40
CA LEU A 48 15.48 -4.11 -14.32
C LEU A 48 14.72 -3.61 -13.09
N MET A 49 13.67 -2.79 -13.27
CA MET A 49 12.81 -2.36 -12.17
C MET A 49 12.12 -3.56 -11.52
N GLN A 50 11.65 -4.52 -12.34
CA GLN A 50 11.06 -5.77 -11.85
C GLN A 50 12.08 -6.62 -11.07
N ALA A 51 13.31 -6.73 -11.54
CA ALA A 51 14.36 -7.47 -10.84
C ALA A 51 14.72 -6.83 -9.50
N ILE A 52 14.81 -5.49 -9.44
CA ILE A 52 15.03 -4.74 -8.19
C ILE A 52 13.87 -4.98 -7.22
N ALA A 53 12.63 -4.94 -7.68
CA ALA A 53 11.47 -5.18 -6.84
C ALA A 53 11.45 -6.63 -6.29
N ALA A 54 11.83 -7.60 -7.12
CA ALA A 54 11.94 -8.99 -6.70
C ALA A 54 13.05 -9.20 -5.64
N GLU A 55 14.21 -8.56 -5.82
CA GLU A 55 15.33 -8.62 -4.86
C GLU A 55 14.98 -7.96 -3.53
N ASN A 56 14.31 -6.79 -3.57
CA ASN A 56 13.83 -6.10 -2.36
C ASN A 56 12.82 -6.95 -1.57
N ASN A 57 12.03 -7.77 -2.26
CA ASN A 57 11.04 -8.69 -1.67
C ASN A 57 10.11 -8.04 -0.63
N LEU A 58 9.73 -6.78 -0.89
CA LEU A 58 8.73 -6.03 -0.14
C LEU A 58 7.39 -6.12 -0.86
N SER A 59 6.30 -5.68 -0.20
CA SER A 59 4.98 -5.62 -0.83
C SER A 59 5.07 -4.92 -2.18
N GLU A 60 5.66 -3.71 -2.23
CA GLU A 60 5.99 -3.01 -3.46
C GLU A 60 7.31 -2.23 -3.37
N THR A 61 7.92 -2.06 -4.55
CA THR A 61 8.96 -1.07 -4.80
C THR A 61 8.39 0.00 -5.73
N ALA A 62 8.41 1.24 -5.28
CA ALA A 62 8.01 2.42 -6.03
C ALA A 62 9.22 3.05 -6.74
N PHE A 63 9.07 3.34 -8.02
CA PHE A 63 10.05 4.10 -8.80
C PHE A 63 9.40 5.40 -9.27
N TYR A 64 10.10 6.51 -9.14
CA TYR A 64 9.58 7.77 -9.65
C TYR A 64 10.63 8.59 -10.41
N VAL A 65 10.17 9.38 -11.38
CA VAL A 65 10.96 10.31 -12.19
C VAL A 65 10.24 11.66 -12.22
N GLY A 66 10.96 12.74 -12.05
CA GLY A 66 10.40 14.10 -12.09
C GLY A 66 11.09 15.05 -11.11
N SER A 67 10.52 16.23 -10.96
CA SER A 67 11.00 17.29 -10.07
C SER A 67 9.90 18.33 -9.80
N GLU A 68 10.17 19.25 -8.87
CA GLU A 68 9.32 20.41 -8.58
C GLU A 68 7.86 20.06 -8.29
N GLY A 69 7.65 18.98 -7.51
CA GLY A 69 6.33 18.55 -7.08
C GLY A 69 5.53 17.77 -8.12
N ARG A 70 6.07 17.50 -9.30
CA ARG A 70 5.43 16.73 -10.38
C ARG A 70 6.29 15.57 -10.81
N TYR A 71 5.77 14.36 -10.63
CA TYR A 71 6.50 13.11 -10.85
C TYR A 71 5.65 12.12 -11.64
N GLN A 72 6.30 11.22 -12.34
CA GLN A 72 5.72 9.98 -12.84
C GLN A 72 6.05 8.89 -11.82
N LEU A 73 5.12 7.99 -11.52
CA LEU A 73 5.26 6.97 -10.48
C LEU A 73 4.78 5.62 -11.00
N ARG A 74 5.57 4.58 -10.73
CA ARG A 74 5.29 3.18 -11.07
C ARG A 74 5.58 2.30 -9.86
N TRP A 75 4.81 1.23 -9.71
CA TRP A 75 4.95 0.30 -8.58
C TRP A 75 5.12 -1.13 -9.09
N PHE A 76 6.05 -1.83 -8.49
CA PHE A 76 6.34 -3.23 -8.81
C PHE A 76 6.26 -4.06 -7.54
N THR A 77 5.42 -5.11 -7.56
CA THR A 77 5.49 -6.20 -6.60
C THR A 77 6.71 -7.08 -6.94
N PRO A 78 7.10 -8.05 -6.12
CA PRO A 78 8.13 -9.02 -6.51
C PRO A 78 7.83 -9.80 -7.81
N ARG A 79 6.58 -9.80 -8.30
CA ARG A 79 6.13 -10.60 -9.45
C ARG A 79 5.75 -9.80 -10.68
N CYS A 80 5.18 -8.62 -10.52
CA CYS A 80 4.65 -7.82 -11.64
C CYS A 80 4.51 -6.35 -11.27
N GLU A 81 4.43 -5.50 -12.29
CA GLU A 81 3.98 -4.13 -12.15
C GLU A 81 2.49 -4.09 -11.81
N VAL A 82 2.07 -3.12 -10.98
CA VAL A 82 0.67 -2.87 -10.62
C VAL A 82 0.26 -1.45 -10.97
N ASP A 83 -1.00 -1.25 -11.33
CA ASP A 83 -1.50 0.05 -11.80
C ASP A 83 -1.77 1.05 -10.69
N LEU A 84 -1.96 0.57 -9.45
CA LEU A 84 -2.25 1.42 -8.28
C LEU A 84 -1.76 0.78 -6.99
N CYS A 85 -1.05 1.59 -6.19
CA CYS A 85 -0.65 1.19 -4.84
C CYS A 85 -0.66 2.40 -3.89
N GLY A 86 -1.61 2.43 -2.94
CA GLY A 86 -1.80 3.57 -2.03
C GLY A 86 -0.64 3.76 -1.06
N HIS A 87 -0.25 2.71 -0.33
CA HIS A 87 0.80 2.84 0.69
C HIS A 87 2.17 3.18 0.07
N ALA A 88 2.50 2.60 -1.09
CA ALA A 88 3.74 2.92 -1.78
C ALA A 88 3.72 4.32 -2.44
N THR A 89 2.55 4.86 -2.78
CA THR A 89 2.38 6.26 -3.17
C THR A 89 2.64 7.20 -1.99
N LEU A 90 2.11 6.87 -0.81
CA LEU A 90 2.38 7.63 0.41
C LEU A 90 3.87 7.60 0.76
N ALA A 91 4.50 6.43 0.63
CA ALA A 91 5.93 6.23 0.80
C ALA A 91 6.76 7.08 -0.18
N ALA A 92 6.41 7.09 -1.48
CA ALA A 92 7.05 7.92 -2.48
C ALA A 92 6.89 9.43 -2.17
N GLY A 93 5.69 9.86 -1.76
CA GLY A 93 5.43 11.23 -1.30
C GLY A 93 6.34 11.64 -0.13
N HIS A 94 6.51 10.74 0.85
CA HIS A 94 7.42 10.98 1.97
C HIS A 94 8.86 11.22 1.50
N VAL A 95 9.38 10.37 0.62
CA VAL A 95 10.74 10.51 0.10
C VAL A 95 10.92 11.79 -0.71
N VAL A 96 9.91 12.20 -1.48
CA VAL A 96 9.92 13.49 -2.18
C VAL A 96 9.97 14.64 -1.17
N PHE A 97 9.12 14.66 -0.15
CA PHE A 97 9.11 15.71 0.87
C PHE A 97 10.39 15.79 1.71
N GLN A 98 11.12 14.69 1.86
CA GLN A 98 12.43 14.71 2.49
C GLN A 98 13.47 15.40 1.59
N ARG A 99 13.41 15.20 0.27
CA ARG A 99 14.33 15.78 -0.72
C ARG A 99 13.99 17.21 -1.09
N GLU A 100 12.71 17.54 -1.09
CA GLU A 100 12.15 18.86 -1.40
C GLU A 100 11.27 19.36 -0.24
N PRO A 101 11.85 19.77 0.89
CA PRO A 101 11.12 20.11 2.12
C PRO A 101 10.16 21.29 2.01
N HIS A 102 10.35 22.14 0.99
CA HIS A 102 9.49 23.30 0.72
C HIS A 102 8.12 22.94 0.12
N LEU A 103 7.98 21.72 -0.40
CA LEU A 103 6.71 21.26 -0.96
C LEU A 103 5.72 20.89 0.14
N GLU A 104 4.44 21.25 -0.06
CA GLU A 104 3.31 20.80 0.76
C GLU A 104 2.44 19.77 0.06
N THR A 105 2.54 19.72 -1.27
CA THR A 105 1.77 18.81 -2.13
C THR A 105 2.64 18.27 -3.23
N VAL A 106 2.46 17.00 -3.55
CA VAL A 106 3.14 16.30 -4.64
C VAL A 106 2.09 15.65 -5.52
N GLU A 107 2.21 15.83 -6.82
CA GLU A 107 1.39 15.18 -7.84
C GLU A 107 2.19 14.08 -8.53
N PHE A 108 1.62 12.87 -8.53
CA PHE A 108 2.14 11.72 -9.26
C PHE A 108 1.22 11.38 -10.42
N SER A 109 1.76 11.33 -11.64
CA SER A 109 1.10 10.74 -12.80
C SER A 109 1.39 9.24 -12.81
N SER A 110 0.35 8.42 -12.92
CA SER A 110 0.43 6.96 -12.96
C SER A 110 -0.47 6.37 -14.04
N ASN A 111 -0.38 5.06 -14.26
CA ASN A 111 -1.29 4.33 -15.16
C ASN A 111 -2.77 4.45 -14.73
N SER A 112 -3.03 4.62 -13.43
CA SER A 112 -4.39 4.84 -12.90
C SER A 112 -4.84 6.30 -12.91
N GLY A 113 -4.05 7.20 -13.51
CA GLY A 113 -4.29 8.63 -13.52
C GLY A 113 -3.52 9.39 -12.44
N PRO A 114 -3.86 10.67 -12.21
CA PRO A 114 -3.14 11.51 -11.26
C PRO A 114 -3.48 11.13 -9.81
N LEU A 115 -2.44 11.07 -8.98
CA LEU A 115 -2.51 10.85 -7.54
C LEU A 115 -1.86 12.02 -6.82
N MET A 116 -2.51 12.53 -5.80
CA MET A 116 -2.00 13.65 -5.02
C MET A 116 -1.69 13.20 -3.60
N VAL A 117 -0.49 13.53 -3.14
CA VAL A 117 -0.08 13.38 -1.73
C VAL A 117 0.09 14.76 -1.14
N ARG A 118 -0.59 15.02 -0.04
CA ARG A 118 -0.48 16.28 0.71
C ARG A 118 0.13 16.03 2.07
N ARG A 119 1.04 16.92 2.49
CA ARG A 119 1.59 16.93 3.85
C ARG A 119 0.69 17.76 4.78
N LEU A 120 0.34 17.17 5.92
CA LEU A 120 -0.43 17.84 6.96
C LEU A 120 0.21 17.55 8.33
N GLY A 121 1.06 18.44 8.79
CA GLY A 121 1.88 18.20 9.99
C GLY A 121 2.84 17.03 9.78
N ASP A 122 2.74 16.02 10.66
CA ASP A 122 3.53 14.79 10.61
C ASP A 122 2.85 13.66 9.80
N GLN A 123 1.67 13.92 9.25
CA GLN A 123 0.91 12.98 8.44
C GLN A 123 0.96 13.33 6.95
N LEU A 124 0.84 12.31 6.13
CA LEU A 124 0.64 12.43 4.70
C LEU A 124 -0.76 11.94 4.34
N THR A 125 -1.40 12.63 3.42
CA THR A 125 -2.78 12.37 3.01
C THR A 125 -2.86 12.04 1.53
N LEU A 126 -3.51 10.94 1.21
CA LEU A 126 -3.92 10.54 -0.14
C LEU A 126 -5.39 10.86 -0.36
N ASN A 127 -5.74 11.18 -1.59
CA ASN A 127 -7.10 11.48 -2.01
C ASN A 127 -7.56 10.47 -3.07
N PHE A 128 -8.43 9.53 -2.67
CA PHE A 128 -8.95 8.48 -3.53
C PHE A 128 -10.45 8.65 -3.83
N PRO A 129 -10.94 8.08 -4.94
CA PRO A 129 -12.38 7.95 -5.16
C PRO A 129 -12.98 6.97 -4.13
N VAL A 130 -14.22 7.21 -3.76
CA VAL A 130 -15.01 6.22 -3.02
C VAL A 130 -15.16 4.96 -3.86
N GLN A 131 -14.98 3.80 -3.23
CA GLN A 131 -15.25 2.49 -3.82
C GLN A 131 -16.39 1.82 -3.04
N PRO A 132 -17.66 2.10 -3.38
CA PRO A 132 -18.77 1.61 -2.60
C PRO A 132 -18.89 0.08 -2.69
N ALA A 133 -19.23 -0.54 -1.57
CA ALA A 133 -19.62 -1.94 -1.51
C ALA A 133 -21.12 -2.04 -1.19
N TYR A 134 -21.79 -3.01 -1.81
CA TYR A 134 -23.24 -3.18 -1.72
C TYR A 134 -23.59 -4.50 -1.05
N PRO A 135 -24.66 -4.58 -0.25
CA PRO A 135 -25.08 -5.82 0.37
C PRO A 135 -25.18 -6.98 -0.64
N CYS A 136 -24.63 -8.11 -0.29
CA CYS A 136 -24.68 -9.34 -1.08
C CYS A 136 -25.03 -10.54 -0.20
N PRO A 137 -25.51 -11.65 -0.79
CA PRO A 137 -25.65 -12.91 -0.06
C PRO A 137 -24.34 -13.36 0.54
N VAL A 138 -24.40 -14.07 1.67
CA VAL A 138 -23.22 -14.70 2.29
C VAL A 138 -22.69 -15.76 1.31
N PRO A 139 -21.44 -15.67 0.83
CA PRO A 139 -20.87 -16.69 -0.05
C PRO A 139 -20.80 -18.05 0.64
N ASP A 140 -20.98 -19.12 -0.15
CA ASP A 140 -20.77 -20.48 0.34
C ASP A 140 -19.35 -20.60 0.96
N ARG A 141 -19.23 -21.37 2.04
CA ARG A 141 -17.99 -21.59 2.81
C ARG A 141 -17.43 -20.38 3.57
N LEU A 142 -17.98 -19.17 3.41
CA LEU A 142 -17.45 -17.98 4.10
C LEU A 142 -17.37 -18.18 5.62
N GLU A 143 -18.44 -18.72 6.23
CA GLU A 143 -18.47 -18.98 7.69
C GLU A 143 -17.40 -19.99 8.10
N ALA A 144 -17.13 -21.01 7.28
CA ALA A 144 -16.08 -21.98 7.54
C ALA A 144 -14.66 -21.34 7.43
N VAL A 145 -14.49 -20.39 6.50
CA VAL A 145 -13.23 -19.63 6.33
C VAL A 145 -12.99 -18.70 7.52
N LEU A 146 -14.05 -18.04 8.02
CA LEU A 146 -13.96 -17.09 9.12
C LEU A 146 -13.98 -17.77 10.50
N GLY A 147 -14.55 -18.97 10.61
CA GLY A 147 -14.84 -19.61 11.89
C GLY A 147 -15.94 -18.92 12.72
N SER A 148 -16.72 -18.02 12.07
CA SER A 148 -17.77 -17.23 12.69
C SER A 148 -18.83 -16.80 11.68
N THR A 149 -20.05 -16.51 12.15
CA THR A 149 -21.13 -15.99 11.31
C THR A 149 -20.99 -14.48 11.15
N PRO A 150 -20.97 -13.94 9.91
CA PRO A 150 -20.89 -12.51 9.67
C PRO A 150 -22.20 -11.77 10.01
N GLU A 151 -22.10 -10.55 10.53
CA GLU A 151 -23.27 -9.65 10.67
C GLU A 151 -23.74 -9.10 9.32
N ALA A 152 -22.81 -8.88 8.40
CA ALA A 152 -23.10 -8.39 7.06
C ALA A 152 -22.02 -8.81 6.06
N CYS A 153 -22.46 -9.01 4.80
CA CYS A 153 -21.59 -9.20 3.65
C CYS A 153 -21.92 -8.13 2.60
N LEU A 154 -20.88 -7.53 2.04
CA LEU A 154 -20.98 -6.54 0.98
C LEU A 154 -19.96 -6.87 -0.12
N MET A 155 -20.33 -6.63 -1.36
CA MET A 155 -19.47 -6.82 -2.53
C MET A 155 -19.19 -5.49 -3.21
N GLY A 156 -17.94 -5.22 -3.44
CA GLY A 156 -17.41 -4.15 -4.26
C GLY A 156 -16.29 -4.69 -5.15
N VAL A 157 -15.13 -4.05 -5.16
CA VAL A 157 -13.90 -4.61 -5.72
C VAL A 157 -13.47 -5.83 -4.91
N ASP A 158 -13.62 -5.74 -3.59
CA ASP A 158 -13.31 -6.78 -2.62
C ASP A 158 -14.60 -7.27 -1.94
N LEU A 159 -14.61 -8.50 -1.45
CA LEU A 159 -15.62 -8.99 -0.54
C LEU A 159 -15.38 -8.36 0.83
N MET A 160 -16.32 -7.58 1.33
CA MET A 160 -16.26 -6.97 2.65
C MET A 160 -17.21 -7.67 3.62
N VAL A 161 -16.67 -8.11 4.75
CA VAL A 161 -17.37 -8.86 5.78
C VAL A 161 -17.31 -8.11 7.10
N VAL A 162 -18.44 -7.94 7.74
CA VAL A 162 -18.57 -7.30 9.05
C VAL A 162 -18.77 -8.37 10.11
N LEU A 163 -17.91 -8.39 11.11
CA LEU A 163 -18.01 -9.26 12.29
C LEU A 163 -18.56 -8.48 13.50
N ALA A 164 -18.94 -9.19 14.54
CA ALA A 164 -19.59 -8.61 15.71
C ALA A 164 -18.67 -7.68 16.51
N ASP A 165 -17.39 -8.03 16.63
CA ASP A 165 -16.43 -7.29 17.44
C ASP A 165 -14.98 -7.39 16.92
N GLU A 166 -14.10 -6.52 17.47
CA GLU A 166 -12.67 -6.46 17.14
C GLU A 166 -11.91 -7.74 17.54
N CYS A 167 -12.35 -8.47 18.56
CA CYS A 167 -11.69 -9.70 18.99
C CYS A 167 -11.83 -10.80 17.95
N GLN A 168 -13.00 -10.90 17.31
CA GLN A 168 -13.22 -11.83 16.21
C GLN A 168 -12.31 -11.50 15.01
N VAL A 169 -12.19 -10.22 14.64
CA VAL A 169 -11.28 -9.78 13.57
C VAL A 169 -9.83 -10.11 13.92
N ALA A 170 -9.39 -9.83 15.15
CA ALA A 170 -8.02 -10.08 15.60
C ALA A 170 -7.68 -11.59 15.61
N ALA A 171 -8.62 -12.43 16.00
CA ALA A 171 -8.43 -13.88 16.14
C ALA A 171 -8.39 -14.64 14.80
N LEU A 172 -8.73 -14.00 13.68
CA LEU A 172 -8.78 -14.66 12.38
C LEU A 172 -7.42 -15.25 11.98
N ALA A 173 -7.45 -16.49 11.52
CA ALA A 173 -6.32 -17.19 10.90
C ALA A 173 -6.82 -18.01 9.70
N PRO A 174 -7.37 -17.35 8.66
CA PRO A 174 -7.99 -18.04 7.56
C PRO A 174 -6.96 -18.78 6.71
N ASP A 175 -7.33 -19.95 6.18
CA ASP A 175 -6.54 -20.64 5.17
C ASP A 175 -6.53 -19.82 3.86
N SER A 176 -5.33 -19.48 3.40
CA SER A 176 -5.14 -18.70 2.17
C SER A 176 -5.76 -19.37 0.93
N ALA A 177 -5.72 -20.70 0.82
CA ALA A 177 -6.33 -21.41 -0.29
C ALA A 177 -7.86 -21.26 -0.25
N ALA A 178 -8.47 -21.37 0.92
CA ALA A 178 -9.89 -21.18 1.08
C ALA A 178 -10.33 -19.72 0.84
N VAL A 179 -9.53 -18.73 1.24
CA VAL A 179 -9.79 -17.33 0.91
C VAL A 179 -9.69 -17.08 -0.59
N ALA A 180 -8.76 -17.72 -1.31
CA ALA A 180 -8.62 -17.57 -2.76
C ALA A 180 -9.83 -18.07 -3.56
N GLU A 181 -10.67 -18.93 -2.99
CA GLU A 181 -11.90 -19.42 -3.60
C GLU A 181 -13.09 -18.47 -3.41
N LEU A 182 -12.97 -17.47 -2.53
CA LEU A 182 -14.04 -16.48 -2.29
C LEU A 182 -14.12 -15.49 -3.47
N PRO A 183 -15.31 -14.92 -3.73
CA PRO A 183 -15.48 -13.93 -4.79
C PRO A 183 -14.79 -12.60 -4.46
N GLY A 184 -14.43 -11.85 -5.52
CA GLY A 184 -13.76 -10.55 -5.42
C GLY A 184 -12.24 -10.66 -5.58
N ARG A 185 -11.56 -9.52 -5.52
CA ARG A 185 -10.08 -9.44 -5.58
C ARG A 185 -9.45 -9.91 -4.28
N GLY A 186 -10.08 -9.59 -3.14
CA GLY A 186 -9.63 -9.92 -1.80
C GLY A 186 -10.77 -9.90 -0.79
N LEU A 187 -10.44 -10.29 0.43
CA LEU A 187 -11.35 -10.35 1.56
C LEU A 187 -10.99 -9.24 2.56
N ILE A 188 -11.87 -8.27 2.75
CA ILE A 188 -11.86 -7.30 3.84
C ILE A 188 -12.68 -7.87 4.98
N VAL A 189 -12.11 -7.96 6.18
CA VAL A 189 -12.87 -8.27 7.40
C VAL A 189 -12.77 -7.08 8.35
N THR A 190 -13.91 -6.64 8.91
CA THR A 190 -13.99 -5.44 9.73
C THR A 190 -14.99 -5.57 10.86
N ALA A 191 -14.78 -4.80 11.93
CA ALA A 191 -15.71 -4.67 13.05
C ALA A 191 -15.59 -3.26 13.67
N SER A 192 -16.60 -2.85 14.46
CA SER A 192 -16.44 -1.72 15.37
C SER A 192 -15.39 -2.02 16.42
N ALA A 193 -14.76 -0.96 16.95
CA ALA A 193 -13.73 -1.11 17.97
C ALA A 193 -13.94 -0.12 19.11
N THR A 194 -13.16 -0.29 20.19
CA THR A 194 -13.29 0.52 21.40
C THR A 194 -12.35 1.72 21.44
N GLU A 195 -11.12 1.56 20.96
CA GLU A 195 -10.10 2.63 20.95
C GLU A 195 -10.10 3.46 19.68
N VAL A 196 -10.59 2.88 18.58
CA VAL A 196 -10.75 3.51 17.26
C VAL A 196 -12.17 3.30 16.76
N ASP A 197 -12.57 3.96 15.69
CA ASP A 197 -13.94 3.84 15.18
C ASP A 197 -14.21 2.45 14.59
N PHE A 198 -13.21 1.86 13.91
CA PHE A 198 -13.30 0.49 13.40
C PHE A 198 -11.92 -0.14 13.22
N VAL A 199 -11.91 -1.46 13.18
CA VAL A 199 -10.73 -2.26 12.82
C VAL A 199 -10.97 -3.04 11.54
N SER A 200 -9.87 -3.43 10.88
CA SER A 200 -9.93 -4.24 9.66
C SER A 200 -8.74 -5.18 9.52
N ARG A 201 -8.88 -6.20 8.67
CA ARG A 201 -7.80 -7.01 8.09
C ARG A 201 -8.10 -7.23 6.61
N PHE A 202 -7.05 -7.44 5.81
CA PHE A 202 -7.19 -7.63 4.38
C PHE A 202 -6.35 -8.82 3.90
N PHE A 203 -7.00 -9.74 3.19
CA PHE A 203 -6.41 -10.95 2.66
C PHE A 203 -6.62 -11.01 1.15
N ALA A 204 -5.57 -11.20 0.36
CA ALA A 204 -5.63 -11.25 -1.11
C ALA A 204 -4.72 -12.33 -1.70
N PRO A 205 -4.88 -13.60 -1.33
CA PRO A 205 -4.00 -14.69 -1.77
C PRO A 205 -4.04 -14.90 -3.29
N SER A 206 -5.14 -14.62 -3.97
CA SER A 206 -5.23 -14.63 -5.44
C SER A 206 -4.30 -13.62 -6.11
N CYS A 207 -3.93 -12.53 -5.40
CA CYS A 207 -2.93 -11.55 -5.84
C CYS A 207 -1.52 -11.89 -5.34
N GLY A 208 -1.32 -13.04 -4.69
CA GLY A 208 -0.04 -13.44 -4.11
C GLY A 208 0.26 -12.85 -2.73
N ILE A 209 -0.71 -12.20 -2.09
CA ILE A 209 -0.59 -11.55 -0.79
C ILE A 209 -1.47 -12.32 0.21
N ALA A 210 -0.86 -13.13 1.08
CA ALA A 210 -1.62 -13.88 2.08
C ALA A 210 -2.41 -12.92 2.99
N GLU A 211 -1.75 -11.90 3.55
CA GLU A 211 -2.35 -10.79 4.29
C GLU A 211 -1.55 -9.52 4.01
N ASP A 212 -2.24 -8.43 3.66
CA ASP A 212 -1.60 -7.12 3.46
C ASP A 212 -1.49 -6.36 4.78
N PRO A 213 -0.32 -5.82 5.15
CA PRO A 213 -0.12 -5.14 6.42
C PRO A 213 -1.04 -3.95 6.66
N VAL A 214 -1.20 -3.05 5.70
CA VAL A 214 -2.14 -1.92 5.74
C VAL A 214 -2.57 -1.55 4.33
N THR A 215 -3.88 -1.60 4.08
CA THR A 215 -4.46 -1.53 2.74
C THR A 215 -5.25 -0.25 2.51
N GLY A 216 -4.63 0.73 1.87
CA GLY A 216 -5.30 2.00 1.55
C GLY A 216 -6.56 1.82 0.69
N SER A 217 -6.52 0.95 -0.33
CA SER A 217 -7.67 0.70 -1.22
C SER A 217 -8.87 0.09 -0.49
N ALA A 218 -8.67 -0.79 0.49
CA ALA A 218 -9.75 -1.32 1.32
C ALA A 218 -10.48 -0.22 2.09
N HIS A 219 -9.75 0.81 2.53
CA HIS A 219 -10.33 1.94 3.24
C HIS A 219 -11.18 2.86 2.34
N CYS A 220 -11.05 2.77 1.01
CA CYS A 220 -11.98 3.43 0.08
C CYS A 220 -13.39 2.82 0.13
N SER A 221 -13.54 1.56 0.57
CA SER A 221 -14.82 0.88 0.80
C SER A 221 -15.24 0.93 2.26
N LEU A 222 -14.30 0.74 3.19
CA LEU A 222 -14.56 0.75 4.63
C LEU A 222 -15.07 2.11 5.12
N THR A 223 -14.46 3.20 4.64
CA THR A 223 -14.79 4.56 5.10
C THR A 223 -16.25 4.92 4.83
N PRO A 224 -16.82 4.78 3.62
CA PRO A 224 -18.22 5.11 3.40
C PRO A 224 -19.18 4.19 4.18
N TYR A 225 -18.83 2.91 4.38
CA TYR A 225 -19.62 2.01 5.20
C TYR A 225 -19.69 2.46 6.66
N TRP A 226 -18.52 2.69 7.29
CA TRP A 226 -18.46 3.08 8.69
C TRP A 226 -18.93 4.51 8.93
N ALA A 227 -18.67 5.43 7.98
CA ALA A 227 -19.21 6.80 8.06
C ALA A 227 -20.73 6.81 8.15
N LYS A 228 -21.40 6.00 7.32
CA LYS A 228 -22.86 5.83 7.36
C LYS A 228 -23.31 5.19 8.67
N ARG A 229 -22.64 4.11 9.11
CA ARG A 229 -23.05 3.34 10.32
C ARG A 229 -22.86 4.18 11.60
N LEU A 230 -21.82 5.00 11.68
CA LEU A 230 -21.51 5.83 12.84
C LEU A 230 -22.04 7.27 12.73
N ASN A 231 -22.64 7.64 11.59
CA ASN A 231 -23.11 9.00 11.29
C ASN A 231 -22.01 10.05 11.48
N ARG A 232 -20.79 9.75 10.98
CA ARG A 232 -19.59 10.59 11.08
C ARG A 232 -18.78 10.50 9.79
N SER A 233 -18.17 11.61 9.36
CA SER A 233 -17.32 11.63 8.15
C SER A 233 -15.82 11.54 8.44
N ASP A 234 -15.40 11.76 9.68
CA ASP A 234 -14.00 11.69 10.12
C ASP A 234 -13.85 10.52 11.08
N LEU A 235 -13.05 9.53 10.67
CA LEU A 235 -12.92 8.24 11.31
C LEU A 235 -11.46 7.89 11.55
N LEU A 236 -11.20 7.25 12.69
CA LEU A 236 -9.93 6.64 13.01
C LEU A 236 -10.04 5.13 12.85
N ALA A 237 -9.16 4.53 12.05
CA ALA A 237 -9.14 3.12 11.74
C ALA A 237 -7.82 2.47 12.11
N ARG A 238 -7.88 1.20 12.53
CA ARG A 238 -6.68 0.36 12.72
C ARG A 238 -6.79 -0.91 11.89
N GLN A 239 -5.79 -1.21 11.06
CA GLN A 239 -5.67 -2.53 10.44
C GLN A 239 -4.85 -3.45 11.33
N LEU A 240 -5.43 -4.63 11.67
CA LEU A 240 -4.94 -5.55 12.70
C LEU A 240 -4.07 -6.68 12.11
N SER A 241 -3.23 -6.40 11.13
CA SER A 241 -2.23 -7.37 10.67
C SER A 241 -1.14 -7.60 11.70
N ALA A 242 -0.23 -8.53 11.46
CA ALA A 242 0.93 -8.76 12.34
C ALA A 242 1.80 -7.50 12.55
N ARG A 243 1.85 -6.59 11.57
CA ARG A 243 2.55 -5.31 11.69
C ARG A 243 1.67 -4.21 12.27
N GLY A 244 0.39 -4.27 11.97
CA GLY A 244 -0.57 -3.25 12.32
C GLY A 244 -0.33 -1.89 11.65
N GLY A 245 -1.34 -1.03 11.64
CA GLY A 245 -1.20 0.35 11.22
C GLY A 245 -2.44 1.17 11.48
N MET A 246 -2.23 2.50 11.52
CA MET A 246 -3.25 3.48 11.86
C MET A 246 -3.55 4.38 10.67
N LEU A 247 -4.83 4.57 10.39
CA LEU A 247 -5.30 5.43 9.30
C LEU A 247 -6.36 6.39 9.83
N ARG A 248 -6.21 7.66 9.50
CA ARG A 248 -7.30 8.61 9.62
C ARG A 248 -8.01 8.70 8.27
N CYS A 249 -9.30 8.43 8.25
CA CYS A 249 -10.11 8.37 7.05
C CYS A 249 -11.18 9.45 7.10
N GLN A 250 -11.24 10.30 6.09
CA GLN A 250 -12.28 11.34 5.99
C GLN A 250 -13.09 11.13 4.71
N LEU A 251 -14.40 10.92 4.88
CA LEU A 251 -15.33 10.88 3.77
C LEU A 251 -15.74 12.30 3.38
N THR A 252 -15.55 12.64 2.13
CA THR A 252 -16.16 13.79 1.48
C THR A 252 -17.25 13.30 0.51
N GLU A 253 -17.86 14.16 -0.30
CA GLU A 253 -19.00 13.76 -1.14
C GLU A 253 -18.72 12.49 -1.99
N GLU A 254 -17.62 12.47 -2.75
CA GLU A 254 -17.25 11.34 -3.63
C GLU A 254 -15.80 10.86 -3.41
N ARG A 255 -15.13 11.35 -2.39
CA ARG A 255 -13.71 11.07 -2.13
C ARG A 255 -13.48 10.58 -0.72
N VAL A 256 -12.46 9.78 -0.57
CA VAL A 256 -11.91 9.36 0.73
C VAL A 256 -10.51 9.93 0.85
N LEU A 257 -10.31 10.78 1.85
CA LEU A 257 -9.00 11.24 2.26
C LEU A 257 -8.44 10.25 3.28
N ILE A 258 -7.31 9.63 2.95
CA ILE A 258 -6.66 8.64 3.82
C ILE A 258 -5.33 9.21 4.28
N SER A 259 -5.19 9.44 5.57
CA SER A 259 -4.01 10.03 6.18
C SER A 259 -3.31 9.06 7.11
N GLY A 260 -1.99 9.15 7.17
CA GLY A 260 -1.18 8.41 8.13
C GLY A 260 0.26 8.88 8.15
N ARG A 261 0.99 8.42 9.15
CA ARG A 261 2.43 8.69 9.28
C ARG A 261 3.23 7.75 8.40
N VAL A 262 4.39 8.19 7.98
CA VAL A 262 5.39 7.37 7.29
C VAL A 262 6.66 7.35 8.13
N ILE A 263 7.15 6.17 8.46
CA ILE A 263 8.32 5.98 9.30
C ILE A 263 9.48 5.47 8.43
N PRO A 264 10.61 6.21 8.36
CA PRO A 264 11.81 5.75 7.68
C PRO A 264 12.41 4.53 8.40
N TYR A 265 12.97 3.62 7.61
CA TYR A 265 13.65 2.43 8.13
C TYR A 265 15.09 2.30 7.65
N LEU A 266 15.33 2.45 6.33
CA LEU A 266 16.64 2.28 5.73
C LEU A 266 16.82 3.26 4.58
N SER A 267 18.01 3.85 4.48
CA SER A 267 18.48 4.61 3.32
C SER A 267 19.76 3.98 2.78
N GLY A 268 19.88 3.85 1.46
CA GLY A 268 21.02 3.20 0.84
C GLY A 268 21.17 3.46 -0.65
N VAL A 269 22.02 2.65 -1.26
CA VAL A 269 22.29 2.69 -2.69
C VAL A 269 22.34 1.26 -3.23
N ILE A 270 21.63 1.01 -4.30
CA ILE A 270 21.73 -0.22 -5.09
C ILE A 270 22.89 -0.04 -6.07
N HIS A 271 23.86 -0.95 -6.06
CA HIS A 271 24.97 -0.98 -6.99
C HIS A 271 24.72 -2.04 -8.06
N LEU A 272 24.75 -1.60 -9.32
CA LEU A 272 24.57 -2.48 -10.47
C LEU A 272 25.82 -2.40 -11.33
N ASP A 273 26.54 -3.51 -11.42
CA ASP A 273 27.66 -3.67 -12.35
C ASP A 273 27.07 -4.19 -13.66
N CYS A 274 27.05 -3.35 -14.70
CA CYS A 274 26.54 -3.67 -16.03
C CYS A 274 27.68 -3.80 -17.04
#